data_3e1a804bbca5006e4e5c351828f740d9
#
_entry.id   3e1a804bbca5006e4e5c351828f740d9
#
_cell.length_a   1.000
_cell.length_b   1.000
_cell.length_c   1.000
_cell.angle_alpha   90.00
_cell.angle_beta   90.00
_cell.angle_gamma   90.00
#
_symmetry.space_group_name_H-M   'P 1'
#
loop_
_entity.id
_entity.type
_entity.pdbx_description
1 polymer ?
#
loop_
_entity_poly.entity_id
_entity_poly.type
_entity_poly.pdbx_seq_one_letter_code
_entity_poly.pdbx_strand_id
1 'polypeptide(L)'
;MNSPNTEGVNYDSAPLVEVEIEGTDYRLDAGKQGTALCISTRAAGSWDWSFGGEARWDVGSLRCKAFERRTLDQLSRAFKAALESAG
;
A
#
# COMPACT_ATOMS: atom_id res chain seq x y z
N MET A 1 5.19 -15.07 20.89
CA MET A 1 5.19 -14.64 20.60
C MET A 1 5.20 -14.26 19.64
N ASN A 2 5.03 -13.94 19.09
CA ASN A 2 4.98 -13.66 18.17
C ASN A 2 5.73 -12.97 17.47
N SER A 3 5.93 -13.07 16.62
CA SER A 3 6.66 -12.52 15.90
C SER A 3 6.25 -11.63 15.15
N PRO A 4 6.53 -10.86 15.01
CA PRO A 4 6.07 -9.92 14.52
C PRO A 4 6.31 -9.61 13.32
N ASN A 5 6.69 -9.25 12.91
CA ASN A 5 6.98 -8.73 12.07
C ASN A 5 6.60 -8.77 10.85
N THR A 6 6.94 -9.49 10.00
CA THR A 6 6.51 -9.53 8.67
C THR A 6 5.11 -9.87 8.58
N GLU A 7 4.62 -10.52 9.56
CA GLU A 7 3.25 -10.82 9.53
C GLU A 7 2.48 -9.86 10.33
N GLY A 8 3.03 -8.74 10.63
CA GLY A 8 2.41 -7.80 11.51
C GLY A 8 1.28 -7.01 10.93
N VAL A 9 1.10 -7.06 9.62
CA VAL A 9 0.08 -6.23 8.98
C VAL A 9 -1.23 -6.99 8.90
N ASN A 10 -2.27 -6.37 9.45
CA ASN A 10 -3.62 -6.89 9.31
C ASN A 10 -4.24 -6.22 8.10
N TYR A 11 -4.32 -6.93 7.00
CA TYR A 11 -4.79 -6.34 5.76
C TYR A 11 -6.25 -5.94 5.83
N ASP A 12 -7.04 -6.64 6.63
CA ASP A 12 -8.46 -6.31 6.74
C ASP A 12 -8.69 -4.96 7.38
N SER A 13 -7.80 -4.54 8.25
CA SER A 13 -7.96 -3.26 8.92
C SER A 13 -6.84 -2.30 8.57
N ALA A 14 -6.20 -2.50 7.44
CA ALA A 14 -5.13 -1.62 7.01
C ALA A 14 -5.66 -0.20 6.79
N PRO A 15 -4.89 0.81 7.15
CA PRO A 15 -5.34 2.18 6.94
C PRO A 15 -5.38 2.53 5.46
N LEU A 16 -6.30 3.39 5.09
CA LEU A 16 -6.36 3.91 3.73
C LEU A 16 -5.26 4.93 3.56
N VAL A 17 -4.44 4.75 2.55
CA VAL A 17 -3.33 5.66 2.28
C VAL A 17 -3.45 6.17 0.86
N GLU A 18 -3.34 7.48 0.70
CA GLU A 18 -3.32 8.10 -0.62
C GLU A 18 -2.11 8.99 -0.71
N VAL A 19 -1.37 8.86 -1.80
CA VAL A 19 -0.15 9.64 -1.98
C VAL A 19 0.06 9.90 -3.46
N GLU A 20 0.60 11.07 -3.78
CA GLU A 20 0.93 11.43 -5.16
C GLU A 20 2.42 11.24 -5.38
N ILE A 21 2.79 10.56 -6.46
CA ILE A 21 4.17 10.37 -6.85
C ILE A 21 4.29 10.70 -8.33
N GLU A 22 5.00 11.74 -8.63
CA GLU A 22 5.33 12.11 -10.03
C GLU A 22 4.09 12.21 -10.92
N GLY A 23 3.07 12.84 -10.43
CA GLY A 23 1.89 13.10 -11.24
C GLY A 23 0.87 11.98 -11.27
N THR A 24 1.07 10.95 -10.48
CA THR A 24 0.12 9.85 -10.37
C THR A 24 -0.28 9.70 -8.92
N ASP A 25 -1.56 9.62 -8.66
CA ASP A 25 -2.07 9.34 -7.33
C ASP A 25 -2.13 7.84 -7.12
N TYR A 26 -1.70 7.42 -5.95
CA TYR A 26 -1.75 6.01 -5.55
C TYR A 26 -2.61 5.87 -4.32
N ARG A 27 -3.44 4.85 -4.30
CA ARG A 27 -4.26 4.54 -3.13
C ARG A 27 -3.97 3.12 -2.69
N LEU A 28 -3.71 2.96 -1.40
CA LEU A 28 -3.52 1.64 -0.80
C LEU A 28 -4.70 1.40 0.12
N ASP A 29 -5.38 0.30 -0.06
CA ASP A 29 -6.47 -0.04 0.85
C ASP A 29 -6.54 -1.56 1.01
N ALA A 30 -7.43 -1.98 1.87
CA ALA A 30 -7.57 -3.40 2.15
C ALA A 30 -8.12 -4.12 0.93
N GLY A 31 -7.48 -5.23 0.58
CA GLY A 31 -7.99 -6.06 -0.50
C GLY A 31 -9.23 -6.82 -0.06
N LYS A 32 -9.93 -7.37 -1.02
CA LYS A 32 -11.18 -8.04 -0.75
C LYS A 32 -11.01 -9.29 0.09
N GLN A 33 -9.88 -9.95 -0.04
CA GLN A 33 -9.69 -11.22 0.65
C GLN A 33 -8.88 -11.10 1.93
N GLY A 34 -8.46 -9.92 2.29
CA GLY A 34 -7.69 -9.74 3.52
C GLY A 34 -6.29 -10.32 3.49
N THR A 35 -5.79 -10.69 2.32
CA THR A 35 -4.47 -11.29 2.21
C THR A 35 -3.45 -10.39 1.54
N ALA A 36 -3.88 -9.22 1.09
CA ALA A 36 -2.99 -8.29 0.40
C ALA A 36 -3.64 -6.92 0.39
N LEU A 37 -2.83 -5.91 0.09
CA LEU A 37 -3.34 -4.57 -0.11
C LEU A 37 -3.66 -4.38 -1.57
N CYS A 38 -4.67 -3.60 -1.84
CA CYS A 38 -5.04 -3.24 -3.20
C CYS A 38 -4.42 -1.89 -3.51
N ILE A 39 -3.70 -1.80 -4.62
CA ILE A 39 -3.12 -0.53 -5.06
C ILE A 39 -3.91 -0.06 -6.26
N SER A 40 -4.50 1.12 -6.13
CA SER A 40 -5.20 1.76 -7.23
C SER A 40 -4.44 3.00 -7.64
N THR A 41 -4.56 3.38 -8.88
CA THR A 41 -3.86 4.55 -9.41
C THR A 41 -4.82 5.43 -10.20
N ARG A 42 -4.46 6.70 -10.31
CA ARG A 42 -5.16 7.63 -11.20
C ARG A 42 -4.19 8.74 -11.56
N ALA A 43 -4.39 9.36 -12.72
CA ALA A 43 -3.61 10.53 -13.07
C ALA A 43 -4.00 11.65 -12.12
N ALA A 44 -3.03 12.42 -11.67
CA ALA A 44 -3.30 13.54 -10.76
C ALA A 44 -4.29 14.47 -11.42
N GLY A 45 -5.32 14.86 -10.67
CA GLY A 45 -6.36 15.71 -11.20
C GLY A 45 -7.54 14.96 -11.80
N SER A 46 -7.41 13.66 -12.01
CA SER A 46 -8.50 12.81 -12.48
C SER A 46 -9.24 12.25 -11.29
N TRP A 47 -10.47 11.82 -11.50
CA TRP A 47 -11.23 11.18 -10.43
C TRP A 47 -11.49 9.70 -10.72
N ASP A 48 -10.93 9.20 -11.79
CA ASP A 48 -11.11 7.82 -12.18
C ASP A 48 -9.98 6.95 -11.64
N TRP A 49 -10.26 6.15 -10.64
CA TRP A 49 -9.28 5.20 -10.11
C TRP A 49 -9.27 3.92 -10.93
N SER A 50 -8.08 3.40 -11.17
CA SER A 50 -7.92 2.13 -11.86
C SER A 50 -7.17 1.16 -10.98
N PHE A 51 -7.53 -0.10 -11.04
CA PHE A 51 -6.80 -1.11 -10.29
C PHE A 51 -5.38 -1.22 -10.84
N GLY A 52 -4.39 -1.14 -9.97
CA GLY A 52 -2.99 -1.22 -10.37
C GLY A 52 -2.33 -2.52 -10.00
N GLY A 53 -2.77 -3.16 -8.93
CA GLY A 53 -2.16 -4.42 -8.51
C GLY A 53 -2.40 -4.68 -7.04
N GLU A 54 -1.94 -5.83 -6.58
CA GLU A 54 -2.01 -6.19 -5.17
C GLU A 54 -0.61 -6.27 -4.61
N ALA A 55 -0.44 -5.81 -3.40
CA ALA A 55 0.87 -5.78 -2.77
C ALA A 55 0.81 -6.46 -1.43
N ARG A 56 1.92 -7.04 -1.03
CA ARG A 56 2.06 -7.64 0.29
C ARG A 56 3.18 -6.95 1.04
N TRP A 57 3.00 -6.89 2.34
CA TRP A 57 4.00 -6.31 3.21
C TRP A 57 4.97 -7.40 3.62
N ASP A 58 6.24 -7.21 3.31
CA ASP A 58 7.24 -8.23 3.58
C ASP A 58 8.51 -7.55 4.06
N VAL A 59 8.91 -7.85 5.27
CA VAL A 59 10.14 -7.33 5.87
C VAL A 59 10.24 -5.81 5.74
N GLY A 60 9.17 -5.15 6.12
CA GLY A 60 9.18 -3.69 6.18
C GLY A 60 9.00 -2.98 4.86
N SER A 61 8.65 -3.68 3.81
CA SER A 61 8.39 -3.02 2.54
C SER A 61 7.28 -3.72 1.78
N LEU A 62 6.69 -2.99 0.85
CA LEU A 62 5.64 -3.56 0.01
C LEU A 62 6.27 -4.28 -1.17
N ARG A 63 5.67 -5.38 -1.55
CA ARG A 63 6.10 -6.17 -2.68
C ARG A 63 4.98 -6.30 -3.68
N CYS A 64 5.25 -5.94 -4.92
CA CYS A 64 4.25 -6.03 -5.98
C CYS A 64 4.97 -6.04 -7.32
N LYS A 65 4.59 -6.96 -8.19
CA LYS A 65 5.23 -7.07 -9.49
C LYS A 65 4.81 -5.99 -10.46
N ALA A 66 3.71 -5.32 -10.17
CA ALA A 66 3.16 -4.33 -11.08
C ALA A 66 3.87 -2.98 -11.04
N PHE A 67 4.71 -2.74 -10.05
CA PHE A 67 5.32 -1.43 -9.86
C PHE A 67 6.82 -1.55 -9.66
N GLU A 68 7.54 -0.48 -10.01
CA GLU A 68 8.97 -0.42 -9.81
C GLU A 68 9.31 -0.36 -8.34
N ARG A 69 10.51 -0.79 -8.02
CA ARG A 69 10.97 -0.74 -6.65
C ARG A 69 10.94 0.68 -6.09
N ARG A 70 11.32 1.67 -6.88
CA ARG A 70 11.33 3.05 -6.40
C ARG A 70 9.95 3.52 -5.98
N THR A 71 8.95 3.18 -6.79
CA THR A 71 7.57 3.51 -6.45
C THR A 71 7.14 2.77 -5.20
N LEU A 72 7.46 1.49 -5.12
CA LEU A 72 7.09 0.70 -3.96
C LEU A 72 7.76 1.18 -2.68
N ASP A 73 9.00 1.66 -2.78
CA ASP A 73 9.68 2.21 -1.62
C ASP A 73 8.96 3.43 -1.07
N GLN A 74 8.49 4.30 -1.94
CA GLN A 74 7.76 5.48 -1.51
C GLN A 74 6.41 5.11 -0.91
N LEU A 75 5.72 4.16 -1.54
CA LEU A 75 4.47 3.67 -1.00
C LEU A 75 4.66 2.98 0.35
N SER A 76 5.77 2.26 0.50
CA SER A 76 6.08 1.59 1.75
C SER A 76 6.27 2.58 2.89
N ARG A 77 6.95 3.68 2.61
CA ARG A 77 7.16 4.71 3.64
C ARG A 77 5.83 5.34 4.05
N ALA A 78 4.98 5.62 3.09
CA ALA A 78 3.69 6.21 3.39
C ALA A 78 2.82 5.25 4.18
N PHE A 79 2.84 3.98 3.81
CA PHE A 79 2.04 2.97 4.50
C PHE A 79 2.55 2.77 5.93
N LYS A 80 3.87 2.72 6.10
CA LYS A 80 4.45 2.56 7.42
C LYS A 80 4.09 3.73 8.32
N ALA A 81 4.14 4.94 7.78
CA ALA A 81 3.77 6.11 8.56
C ALA A 81 2.30 6.05 8.98
N ALA A 82 1.44 5.57 8.10
CA ALA A 82 0.02 5.44 8.43
C ALA A 82 -0.20 4.38 9.49
N LEU A 83 0.53 3.28 9.43
CA LEU A 83 0.42 2.25 10.45
C LEU A 83 0.81 2.78 11.82
N GLU A 84 1.88 3.55 11.87
CA GLU A 84 2.35 4.11 13.12
C GLU A 84 1.38 5.15 13.66
N SER A 85 0.77 5.90 12.76
CA SER A 85 -0.19 6.91 13.16
C SER A 85 -1.48 6.29 13.66
N ALA A 86 -1.89 5.18 13.06
CA ALA A 86 -3.13 4.53 13.43
C ALA A 86 -3.01 3.74 14.73
N GLY A 87 -1.81 3.34 15.03
CA GLY A 87 -1.56 2.60 16.23
C GLY A 87 -1.46 3.48 17.44
#